data_c6c36070e57c29668de3f46c97d0b9a1
#
_entry.id   c6c36070e57c29668de3f46c97d0b9a1
#
_cell.length_a   1.000
_cell.length_b   1.000
_cell.length_c   1.000
_cell.angle_alpha   90.00
_cell.angle_beta   90.00
_cell.angle_gamma   90.00
#
_symmetry.space_group_name_H-M   'P 1'
#
loop_
_entity.id
_entity.type
_entity.pdbx_description
1 polymer ?
#
loop_
_entity_poly.entity_id
_entity_poly.type
_entity_poly.pdbx_seq_one_letter_code
_entity_poly.pdbx_strand_id
1 'polypeptide(L)'
;MAGTGELSGKVLFIAGVGPQMGAATARIAAREGARLALAARSLDQCESIAQEVRALGGEAIALQCDLPDRASLAAAVERAVAELGPIDCVFYNAGFYDNQHDSVHVDEDIWQATMDVNFNGALWLSQLTIPAMIERGGGSFVFNSSAASLVAGQVRFGYQVSKAGVNALTRFIAGKYGRQGIRANATLPFVVGGEVGRVTSSLKCIGRSGTAEEIGEAVVFLLSDRASIITGEVIHLDGGVFARAPWPTDDKPFEPPPPLAV
;
A
#
# COMPACT_ATOMS: atom_id res chain seq x y z
N MET A 1 -16.03 8.47 23.22
CA MET A 1 -16.78 9.09 22.10
C MET A 1 -16.36 8.33 20.85
N ALA A 2 -17.32 7.74 20.10
CA ALA A 2 -17.01 7.14 18.81
C ALA A 2 -16.40 8.23 17.92
N GLY A 3 -15.22 7.96 17.34
CA GLY A 3 -14.48 8.92 16.55
C GLY A 3 -15.29 9.38 15.33
N THR A 4 -15.14 10.65 15.00
CA THR A 4 -15.71 11.25 13.77
C THR A 4 -14.78 11.07 12.57
N GLY A 5 -13.76 10.22 12.71
CA GLY A 5 -12.74 9.99 11.67
C GLY A 5 -13.25 9.22 10.45
N GLU A 6 -12.50 9.31 9.35
CA GLU A 6 -12.86 8.75 8.03
C GLU A 6 -12.97 7.22 8.02
N LEU A 7 -12.32 6.52 8.96
CA LEU A 7 -12.36 5.07 9.14
C LEU A 7 -13.05 4.65 10.43
N SER A 8 -13.86 5.54 11.04
CA SER A 8 -14.54 5.28 12.30
C SER A 8 -15.33 3.97 12.28
N GLY A 9 -14.99 3.08 13.21
CA GLY A 9 -15.64 1.78 13.38
C GLY A 9 -15.24 0.71 12.35
N LYS A 10 -14.43 1.03 11.34
CA LYS A 10 -13.94 0.06 10.34
C LYS A 10 -12.77 -0.75 10.89
N VAL A 11 -12.70 -2.01 10.52
CA VAL A 11 -11.55 -2.89 10.78
C VAL A 11 -10.62 -2.84 9.57
N LEU A 12 -9.38 -2.40 9.79
CA LEU A 12 -8.33 -2.37 8.78
C LEU A 12 -7.28 -3.45 9.05
N PHE A 13 -7.11 -4.36 8.11
CA PHE A 13 -6.02 -5.34 8.10
C PHE A 13 -4.83 -4.78 7.32
N ILE A 14 -3.68 -4.61 7.99
CA ILE A 14 -2.42 -4.18 7.37
C ILE A 14 -1.49 -5.39 7.25
N ALA A 15 -1.31 -5.90 6.03
CA ALA A 15 -0.38 -6.97 5.72
C ALA A 15 1.00 -6.41 5.37
N GLY A 16 2.03 -6.81 6.12
CA GLY A 16 3.39 -6.28 5.99
C GLY A 16 3.56 -4.93 6.70
N VAL A 17 3.18 -4.88 7.99
CA VAL A 17 3.38 -3.67 8.80
C VAL A 17 4.87 -3.49 9.12
N GLY A 18 5.55 -2.75 8.23
CA GLY A 18 6.96 -2.36 8.42
C GLY A 18 7.08 -1.01 9.13
N PRO A 19 8.31 -0.62 9.55
CA PRO A 19 8.55 0.57 10.37
C PRO A 19 8.34 1.91 9.64
N GLN A 20 8.21 1.88 8.33
CA GLN A 20 7.98 3.07 7.50
C GLN A 20 6.50 3.21 7.14
N MET A 21 6.12 2.97 5.89
CA MET A 21 4.77 3.18 5.36
C MET A 21 3.68 2.42 6.13
N GLY A 22 3.96 1.16 6.55
CA GLY A 22 3.00 0.38 7.33
C GLY A 22 2.71 1.00 8.70
N ALA A 23 3.74 1.41 9.43
CA ALA A 23 3.60 2.07 10.74
C ALA A 23 2.96 3.46 10.61
N ALA A 24 3.34 4.26 9.61
CA ALA A 24 2.72 5.55 9.35
C ALA A 24 1.22 5.40 9.04
N THR A 25 0.87 4.47 8.15
CA THR A 25 -0.54 4.17 7.83
C THR A 25 -1.31 3.71 9.07
N ALA A 26 -0.71 2.87 9.93
CA ALA A 26 -1.36 2.41 11.16
C ALA A 26 -1.69 3.59 12.10
N ARG A 27 -0.73 4.49 12.33
CA ARG A 27 -0.96 5.68 13.19
C ARG A 27 -2.04 6.60 12.62
N ILE A 28 -2.02 6.84 11.31
CA ILE A 28 -3.01 7.69 10.64
C ILE A 28 -4.39 7.03 10.67
N ALA A 29 -4.50 5.77 10.34
CA ALA A 29 -5.77 5.04 10.36
C ALA A 29 -6.37 4.96 11.77
N ALA A 30 -5.55 4.80 12.81
CA ALA A 30 -5.98 4.87 14.20
C ALA A 30 -6.54 6.25 14.58
N ARG A 31 -5.87 7.33 14.17
CA ARG A 31 -6.36 8.69 14.34
C ARG A 31 -7.72 8.90 13.68
N GLU A 32 -7.93 8.26 12.53
CA GLU A 32 -9.19 8.27 11.79
C GLU A 32 -10.22 7.23 12.30
N GLY A 33 -9.97 6.61 13.46
CA GLY A 33 -10.93 5.78 14.19
C GLY A 33 -11.00 4.32 13.73
N ALA A 34 -10.05 3.84 12.95
CA ALA A 34 -9.97 2.42 12.57
C ALA A 34 -9.52 1.53 13.74
N ARG A 35 -10.04 0.30 13.77
CA ARG A 35 -9.50 -0.82 14.57
C ARG A 35 -8.52 -1.60 13.70
N LEU A 36 -7.32 -1.88 14.21
CA LEU A 36 -6.19 -2.30 13.40
C LEU A 36 -5.76 -3.75 13.68
N ALA A 37 -5.73 -4.57 12.64
CA ALA A 37 -5.05 -5.86 12.63
C ALA A 37 -3.69 -5.69 11.93
N LEU A 38 -2.59 -5.73 12.71
CA LEU A 38 -1.24 -5.46 12.24
C LEU A 38 -0.48 -6.76 12.04
N ALA A 39 -0.24 -7.16 10.78
CA ALA A 39 0.31 -8.44 10.42
C ALA A 39 1.70 -8.34 9.77
N ALA A 40 2.68 -9.06 10.32
CA ALA A 40 4.02 -9.24 9.75
C ALA A 40 4.70 -10.50 10.34
N ARG A 41 5.85 -10.89 9.78
CA ARG A 41 6.65 -12.01 10.29
C ARG A 41 7.18 -11.77 11.71
N SER A 42 7.63 -10.55 11.99
CA SER A 42 8.11 -10.16 13.33
C SER A 42 6.93 -9.74 14.19
N LEU A 43 6.56 -10.57 15.15
CA LEU A 43 5.53 -10.26 16.15
C LEU A 43 5.92 -9.04 16.99
N ASP A 44 7.19 -8.94 17.40
CA ASP A 44 7.70 -7.83 18.22
C ASP A 44 7.53 -6.49 17.52
N GLN A 45 7.78 -6.46 16.21
CA GLN A 45 7.56 -5.25 15.41
C GLN A 45 6.08 -4.87 15.34
N CYS A 46 5.20 -5.86 15.12
CA CYS A 46 3.76 -5.63 15.12
C CYS A 46 3.29 -5.12 16.48
N GLU A 47 3.80 -5.72 17.57
CA GLU A 47 3.43 -5.32 18.93
C GLU A 47 3.93 -3.93 19.30
N SER A 48 5.15 -3.55 18.89
CA SER A 48 5.66 -2.19 19.07
C SER A 48 4.74 -1.14 18.44
N ILE A 49 4.31 -1.37 17.20
CA ILE A 49 3.41 -0.45 16.49
C ILE A 49 2.01 -0.48 17.11
N ALA A 50 1.51 -1.66 17.54
CA ALA A 50 0.23 -1.77 18.21
C ALA A 50 0.23 -0.99 19.55
N GLN A 51 1.33 -1.03 20.30
CA GLN A 51 1.48 -0.24 21.54
C GLN A 51 1.46 1.26 21.27
N GLU A 52 2.14 1.74 20.22
CA GLU A 52 2.07 3.14 19.80
C GLU A 52 0.63 3.56 19.50
N VAL A 53 -0.12 2.73 18.73
CA VAL A 53 -1.52 2.99 18.40
C VAL A 53 -2.40 3.04 19.65
N ARG A 54 -2.24 2.07 20.55
CA ARG A 54 -3.00 2.01 21.82
C ARG A 54 -2.67 3.19 22.74
N ALA A 55 -1.42 3.65 22.78
CA ALA A 55 -1.00 4.82 23.53
C ALA A 55 -1.65 6.12 23.02
N LEU A 56 -2.02 6.17 21.73
CA LEU A 56 -2.78 7.25 21.11
C LEU A 56 -4.31 7.11 21.29
N GLY A 57 -4.77 6.09 22.04
CA GLY A 57 -6.20 5.82 22.28
C GLY A 57 -6.88 5.01 21.19
N GLY A 58 -6.13 4.46 20.23
CA GLY A 58 -6.65 3.56 19.18
C GLY A 58 -6.73 2.10 19.64
N GLU A 59 -7.38 1.28 18.84
CA GLU A 59 -7.49 -0.18 19.04
C GLU A 59 -6.64 -0.91 18.01
N ALA A 60 -5.70 -1.75 18.46
CA ALA A 60 -4.83 -2.51 17.57
C ALA A 60 -4.43 -3.86 18.18
N ILE A 61 -4.36 -4.90 17.34
CA ILE A 61 -3.80 -6.21 17.68
C ILE A 61 -2.60 -6.50 16.80
N ALA A 62 -1.63 -7.22 17.37
CA ALA A 62 -0.44 -7.70 16.68
C ALA A 62 -0.63 -9.15 16.26
N LEU A 63 -0.34 -9.45 15.00
CA LEU A 63 -0.50 -10.75 14.38
C LEU A 63 0.83 -11.20 13.78
N GLN A 64 1.38 -12.29 14.27
CA GLN A 64 2.47 -12.95 13.55
C GLN A 64 1.90 -13.61 12.31
N CYS A 65 2.41 -13.26 11.14
CA CYS A 65 1.91 -13.77 9.87
C CYS A 65 3.05 -13.86 8.85
N ASP A 66 3.28 -15.07 8.36
CA ASP A 66 4.14 -15.29 7.20
C ASP A 66 3.28 -15.25 5.94
N LEU A 67 3.33 -14.14 5.21
CA LEU A 67 2.42 -13.85 4.09
C LEU A 67 2.53 -14.84 2.91
N PRO A 68 3.71 -15.43 2.59
CA PRO A 68 3.82 -16.51 1.63
C PRO A 68 3.24 -17.85 2.11
N ASP A 69 2.93 -18.01 3.39
CA ASP A 69 2.22 -19.17 3.91
C ASP A 69 0.72 -18.89 3.99
N ARG A 70 -0.04 -19.53 3.09
CA ARG A 70 -1.49 -19.34 3.02
C ARG A 70 -2.22 -19.76 4.30
N ALA A 71 -1.72 -20.78 5.03
CA ALA A 71 -2.31 -21.21 6.30
C ALA A 71 -2.05 -20.18 7.40
N SER A 72 -0.83 -19.63 7.46
CA SER A 72 -0.49 -18.54 8.38
C SER A 72 -1.35 -17.30 8.12
N LEU A 73 -1.55 -16.95 6.85
CA LEU A 73 -2.39 -15.81 6.45
C LEU A 73 -3.86 -16.02 6.83
N ALA A 74 -4.40 -17.24 6.62
CA ALA A 74 -5.77 -17.58 7.00
C ALA A 74 -5.96 -17.49 8.52
N ALA A 75 -5.05 -18.05 9.32
CA ALA A 75 -5.09 -17.95 10.77
C ALA A 75 -5.03 -16.50 11.28
N ALA A 76 -4.22 -15.66 10.64
CA ALA A 76 -4.15 -14.22 10.96
C ALA A 76 -5.48 -13.49 10.65
N VAL A 77 -6.13 -13.80 9.53
CA VAL A 77 -7.46 -13.27 9.17
C VAL A 77 -8.52 -13.73 10.16
N GLU A 78 -8.57 -15.03 10.49
CA GLU A 78 -9.52 -15.59 11.46
C GLU A 78 -9.37 -14.91 12.82
N ARG A 79 -8.14 -14.74 13.30
CA ARG A 79 -7.87 -14.08 14.56
C ARG A 79 -8.27 -12.60 14.54
N ALA A 80 -7.98 -11.89 13.44
CA ALA A 80 -8.41 -10.50 13.28
C ALA A 80 -9.94 -10.38 13.36
N VAL A 81 -10.67 -11.27 12.70
CA VAL A 81 -12.14 -11.30 12.72
C VAL A 81 -12.68 -11.62 14.12
N ALA A 82 -12.06 -12.57 14.82
CA ALA A 82 -12.48 -12.97 16.17
C ALA A 82 -12.29 -11.84 17.20
N GLU A 83 -11.18 -11.11 17.13
CA GLU A 83 -10.83 -10.07 18.12
C GLU A 83 -11.39 -8.69 17.78
N LEU A 84 -11.39 -8.30 16.50
CA LEU A 84 -11.80 -6.96 16.06
C LEU A 84 -13.14 -6.92 15.32
N GLY A 85 -13.66 -8.06 14.94
CA GLY A 85 -14.81 -8.15 14.04
C GLY A 85 -14.41 -8.19 12.56
N PRO A 86 -15.43 -8.18 11.68
CA PRO A 86 -15.22 -8.41 10.25
C PRO A 86 -14.34 -7.31 9.61
N ILE A 87 -13.44 -7.72 8.72
CA ILE A 87 -12.52 -6.84 8.02
C ILE A 87 -13.27 -6.03 6.97
N ASP A 88 -13.16 -4.69 7.03
CA ASP A 88 -13.76 -3.74 6.09
C ASP A 88 -12.74 -3.21 5.09
N CYS A 89 -11.50 -3.08 5.52
CA CYS A 89 -10.42 -2.49 4.75
C CYS A 89 -9.17 -3.38 4.79
N VAL A 90 -8.44 -3.42 3.68
CA VAL A 90 -7.16 -4.13 3.57
C VAL A 90 -6.11 -3.20 2.97
N PHE A 91 -4.98 -3.07 3.64
CA PHE A 91 -3.77 -2.49 3.08
C PHE A 91 -2.70 -3.57 2.94
N TYR A 92 -2.40 -3.97 1.71
CA TYR A 92 -1.30 -4.91 1.42
C TYR A 92 -0.03 -4.13 1.11
N ASN A 93 0.85 -4.01 2.11
CA ASN A 93 2.07 -3.22 2.04
C ASN A 93 3.35 -4.06 1.92
N ALA A 94 3.23 -5.38 1.99
CA ALA A 94 4.39 -6.25 1.95
C ALA A 94 5.22 -6.11 0.67
N GLY A 95 6.53 -6.29 0.83
CA GLY A 95 7.45 -6.28 -0.28
C GLY A 95 8.72 -7.04 0.03
N PHE A 96 9.11 -7.92 -0.87
CA PHE A 96 10.41 -8.57 -0.91
C PHE A 96 11.17 -8.06 -2.13
N TYR A 97 12.38 -7.56 -1.89
CA TYR A 97 13.25 -7.02 -2.93
C TYR A 97 14.26 -8.09 -3.30
N ASP A 98 14.09 -8.67 -4.49
CA ASP A 98 15.08 -9.58 -5.04
C ASP A 98 16.34 -8.84 -5.50
N ASN A 99 17.41 -9.58 -5.74
CA ASN A 99 18.67 -9.08 -6.29
C ASN A 99 18.96 -9.61 -7.70
N GLN A 100 17.94 -10.11 -8.40
CA GLN A 100 18.07 -10.63 -9.75
C GLN A 100 18.33 -9.51 -10.76
N HIS A 101 19.34 -9.70 -11.61
CA HIS A 101 19.81 -8.68 -12.55
C HIS A 101 19.31 -8.89 -13.98
N ASP A 102 18.94 -10.12 -14.32
CA ASP A 102 18.44 -10.43 -15.66
C ASP A 102 17.36 -11.53 -15.62
N SER A 103 16.70 -11.75 -16.73
CA SER A 103 15.62 -12.74 -16.87
C SER A 103 16.10 -14.10 -17.41
N VAL A 104 17.36 -14.21 -17.81
CA VAL A 104 17.90 -15.46 -18.40
C VAL A 104 18.46 -16.37 -17.31
N HIS A 105 19.08 -15.77 -16.29
CA HIS A 105 19.71 -16.49 -15.18
C HIS A 105 18.95 -16.24 -13.88
N VAL A 106 17.63 -16.44 -13.91
CA VAL A 106 16.76 -16.28 -12.73
C VAL A 106 17.00 -17.44 -11.78
N ASP A 107 17.27 -17.11 -10.52
CA ASP A 107 17.21 -18.06 -9.41
C ASP A 107 15.74 -18.36 -9.09
N GLU A 108 15.32 -19.60 -9.27
CA GLU A 108 13.93 -20.04 -9.16
C GLU A 108 13.39 -19.86 -7.73
N ASP A 109 14.20 -20.13 -6.70
CA ASP A 109 13.78 -20.00 -5.30
C ASP A 109 13.57 -18.52 -4.94
N ILE A 110 14.47 -17.66 -5.40
CA ILE A 110 14.32 -16.19 -5.20
C ILE A 110 13.12 -15.66 -5.99
N TRP A 111 12.90 -16.13 -7.20
CA TRP A 111 11.73 -15.79 -8.01
C TRP A 111 10.45 -16.18 -7.28
N GLN A 112 10.35 -17.43 -6.83
CA GLN A 112 9.16 -17.93 -6.14
C GLN A 112 8.91 -17.15 -4.85
N ALA A 113 9.95 -16.93 -4.03
CA ALA A 113 9.83 -16.13 -2.81
C ALA A 113 9.37 -14.69 -3.09
N THR A 114 9.87 -14.09 -4.17
CA THR A 114 9.46 -12.74 -4.59
C THR A 114 7.98 -12.72 -4.98
N MET A 115 7.55 -13.68 -5.80
CA MET A 115 6.15 -13.78 -6.22
C MET A 115 5.23 -14.07 -5.04
N ASP A 116 5.63 -14.96 -4.14
CA ASP A 116 4.81 -15.35 -2.99
C ASP A 116 4.58 -14.18 -2.02
N VAL A 117 5.63 -13.42 -1.69
CA VAL A 117 5.47 -12.24 -0.83
C VAL A 117 4.76 -11.11 -1.53
N ASN A 118 5.13 -10.77 -2.78
CA ASN A 118 4.67 -9.53 -3.39
C ASN A 118 3.30 -9.65 -4.07
N PHE A 119 2.98 -10.83 -4.61
CA PHE A 119 1.79 -11.03 -5.43
C PHE A 119 0.84 -12.09 -4.87
N ASN A 120 1.33 -13.32 -4.63
CA ASN A 120 0.45 -14.42 -4.21
C ASN A 120 -0.20 -14.16 -2.85
N GLY A 121 0.54 -13.59 -1.88
CA GLY A 121 -0.01 -13.19 -0.59
C GLY A 121 -1.14 -12.14 -0.73
N ALA A 122 -1.00 -11.16 -1.65
CA ALA A 122 -2.05 -10.19 -1.93
C ALA A 122 -3.31 -10.86 -2.52
N LEU A 123 -3.11 -11.81 -3.46
CA LEU A 123 -4.20 -12.58 -4.04
C LEU A 123 -4.90 -13.43 -2.97
N TRP A 124 -4.16 -14.15 -2.13
CA TRP A 124 -4.74 -15.02 -1.09
C TRP A 124 -5.49 -14.21 -0.04
N LEU A 125 -4.95 -13.07 0.41
CA LEU A 125 -5.65 -12.19 1.34
C LEU A 125 -6.97 -11.69 0.74
N SER A 126 -6.98 -11.35 -0.55
CA SER A 126 -8.19 -10.96 -1.25
C SER A 126 -9.22 -12.09 -1.29
N GLN A 127 -8.79 -13.33 -1.55
CA GLN A 127 -9.66 -14.51 -1.53
C GLN A 127 -10.28 -14.79 -0.16
N LEU A 128 -9.53 -14.52 0.92
CA LEU A 128 -9.98 -14.74 2.30
C LEU A 128 -10.95 -13.67 2.78
N THR A 129 -10.89 -12.45 2.24
CA THR A 129 -11.65 -11.32 2.78
C THR A 129 -12.83 -10.88 1.90
N ILE A 130 -12.72 -10.96 0.56
CA ILE A 130 -13.76 -10.52 -0.38
C ILE A 130 -15.12 -11.18 -0.12
N PRO A 131 -15.26 -12.50 0.10
CA PRO A 131 -16.58 -13.11 0.29
C PRO A 131 -17.35 -12.47 1.45
N ALA A 132 -16.74 -12.35 2.61
CA ALA A 132 -17.37 -11.73 3.78
C ALA A 132 -17.63 -10.22 3.59
N MET A 133 -16.78 -9.51 2.86
CA MET A 133 -17.02 -8.11 2.50
C MET A 133 -18.25 -7.96 1.61
N ILE A 134 -18.42 -8.82 0.61
CA ILE A 134 -19.60 -8.82 -0.28
C ILE A 134 -20.88 -9.06 0.52
N GLU A 135 -20.92 -10.04 1.42
CA GLU A 135 -22.06 -10.33 2.28
C GLU A 135 -22.50 -9.14 3.12
N ARG A 136 -21.57 -8.25 3.47
CA ARG A 136 -21.83 -7.03 4.25
C ARG A 136 -22.02 -5.77 3.39
N GLY A 137 -22.04 -5.90 2.07
CA GLY A 137 -22.33 -4.82 1.14
C GLY A 137 -21.10 -4.04 0.65
N GLY A 138 -19.88 -4.49 0.97
CA GLY A 138 -18.68 -3.91 0.38
C GLY A 138 -17.45 -3.94 1.27
N GLY A 139 -16.35 -3.41 0.71
CA GLY A 139 -15.07 -3.27 1.37
C GLY A 139 -14.06 -2.53 0.49
N SER A 140 -12.91 -2.20 1.03
CA SER A 140 -11.89 -1.47 0.27
C SER A 140 -10.49 -2.06 0.42
N PHE A 141 -9.78 -2.11 -0.70
CA PHE A 141 -8.40 -2.57 -0.80
C PHE A 141 -7.49 -1.44 -1.28
N VAL A 142 -6.33 -1.35 -0.66
CA VAL A 142 -5.18 -0.63 -1.22
C VAL A 142 -3.99 -1.58 -1.26
N PHE A 143 -3.41 -1.73 -2.44
CA PHE A 143 -2.20 -2.52 -2.65
C PHE A 143 -1.01 -1.59 -2.84
N ASN A 144 0.07 -1.82 -2.10
CA ASN A 144 1.30 -1.07 -2.31
C ASN A 144 2.08 -1.66 -3.50
N SER A 145 1.96 -1.01 -4.65
CA SER A 145 2.73 -1.30 -5.84
C SER A 145 4.10 -0.56 -5.78
N SER A 146 4.66 -0.21 -6.90
CA SER A 146 5.92 0.51 -7.00
C SER A 146 6.06 1.17 -8.37
N ALA A 147 6.81 2.26 -8.45
CA ALA A 147 7.28 2.83 -9.71
C ALA A 147 8.01 1.79 -10.59
N ALA A 148 8.65 0.80 -9.97
CA ALA A 148 9.28 -0.32 -10.66
C ALA A 148 8.32 -1.18 -11.50
N SER A 149 7.01 -1.10 -11.26
CA SER A 149 5.99 -1.81 -12.05
C SER A 149 5.74 -1.22 -13.43
N LEU A 150 6.25 -0.03 -13.71
CA LEU A 150 6.02 0.73 -14.96
C LEU A 150 7.28 0.85 -15.83
N VAL A 151 8.45 0.61 -15.28
CA VAL A 151 9.72 0.80 -15.98
C VAL A 151 10.61 -0.43 -15.84
N ALA A 152 11.42 -0.70 -16.84
CA ALA A 152 12.47 -1.69 -16.75
C ALA A 152 13.67 -1.10 -15.99
N GLY A 153 13.96 -1.65 -14.82
CA GLY A 153 15.19 -1.37 -14.09
C GLY A 153 16.30 -2.37 -14.48
N GLN A 154 17.53 -2.07 -14.09
CA GLN A 154 18.67 -2.96 -14.33
C GLN A 154 18.84 -4.05 -13.27
N VAL A 155 17.99 -4.03 -12.24
CA VAL A 155 18.01 -4.95 -11.10
C VAL A 155 16.58 -5.24 -10.63
N ARG A 156 16.40 -6.31 -9.86
CA ARG A 156 15.12 -6.66 -9.24
C ARG A 156 14.04 -7.07 -10.24
N PHE A 157 14.38 -8.00 -11.12
CA PHE A 157 13.47 -8.48 -12.16
C PHE A 157 12.15 -9.03 -11.59
N GLY A 158 12.22 -9.95 -10.63
CA GLY A 158 11.03 -10.54 -10.00
C GLY A 158 10.17 -9.50 -9.28
N TYR A 159 10.81 -8.53 -8.59
CA TYR A 159 10.09 -7.44 -7.94
C TYR A 159 9.27 -6.60 -8.95
N GLN A 160 9.85 -6.24 -10.09
CA GLN A 160 9.16 -5.46 -11.11
C GLN A 160 7.94 -6.23 -11.66
N VAL A 161 8.14 -7.51 -12.01
CA VAL A 161 7.06 -8.37 -12.52
C VAL A 161 5.96 -8.54 -11.48
N SER A 162 6.32 -8.82 -10.21
CA SER A 162 5.34 -9.00 -9.14
C SER A 162 4.51 -7.74 -8.88
N LYS A 163 5.13 -6.55 -8.91
CA LYS A 163 4.41 -5.27 -8.71
C LYS A 163 3.55 -4.89 -9.92
N ALA A 164 3.95 -5.25 -11.14
CA ALA A 164 3.09 -5.16 -12.33
C ALA A 164 1.87 -6.09 -12.21
N GLY A 165 2.07 -7.32 -11.69
CA GLY A 165 1.00 -8.25 -11.35
C GLY A 165 0.00 -7.67 -10.34
N VAL A 166 0.49 -6.98 -9.30
CA VAL A 166 -0.36 -6.28 -8.32
C VAL A 166 -1.24 -5.21 -8.98
N ASN A 167 -0.71 -4.45 -9.95
CA ASN A 167 -1.51 -3.48 -10.70
C ASN A 167 -2.64 -4.17 -11.50
N ALA A 168 -2.35 -5.34 -12.09
CA ALA A 168 -3.36 -6.13 -12.81
C ALA A 168 -4.41 -6.70 -11.85
N LEU A 169 -4.00 -7.25 -10.69
CA LEU A 169 -4.90 -7.75 -9.64
C LEU A 169 -5.85 -6.65 -9.15
N THR A 170 -5.33 -5.44 -8.92
CA THR A 170 -6.12 -4.27 -8.51
C THR A 170 -7.26 -4.01 -9.47
N ARG A 171 -6.96 -3.92 -10.78
CA ARG A 171 -7.98 -3.68 -11.82
C ARG A 171 -8.98 -4.84 -11.91
N PHE A 172 -8.49 -6.09 -11.78
CA PHE A 172 -9.36 -7.26 -11.82
C PHE A 172 -10.37 -7.26 -10.66
N ILE A 173 -9.92 -7.01 -9.42
CA ILE A 173 -10.80 -6.95 -8.25
C ILE A 173 -11.83 -5.84 -8.42
N ALA A 174 -11.42 -4.64 -8.79
CA ALA A 174 -12.30 -3.51 -9.02
C ALA A 174 -13.35 -3.80 -10.08
N GLY A 175 -12.95 -4.33 -11.24
CA GLY A 175 -13.86 -4.65 -12.35
C GLY A 175 -14.80 -5.81 -12.05
N LYS A 176 -14.33 -6.84 -11.34
CA LYS A 176 -15.10 -8.05 -11.05
C LYS A 176 -16.10 -7.84 -9.93
N TYR A 177 -15.69 -7.16 -8.85
CA TYR A 177 -16.46 -7.08 -7.60
C TYR A 177 -17.00 -5.67 -7.29
N GLY A 178 -16.79 -4.69 -8.18
CA GLY A 178 -17.23 -3.32 -7.96
C GLY A 178 -18.75 -3.18 -7.77
N ARG A 179 -19.55 -3.98 -8.50
CA ARG A 179 -21.01 -4.01 -8.33
C ARG A 179 -21.48 -4.62 -7.00
N GLN A 180 -20.59 -5.34 -6.31
CA GLN A 180 -20.82 -5.86 -4.96
C GLN A 180 -20.24 -4.94 -3.87
N GLY A 181 -19.90 -3.70 -4.21
CA GLY A 181 -19.41 -2.71 -3.27
C GLY A 181 -17.91 -2.79 -2.95
N ILE A 182 -17.13 -3.62 -3.67
CA ILE A 182 -15.69 -3.73 -3.45
C ILE A 182 -14.95 -2.68 -4.27
N ARG A 183 -14.14 -1.85 -3.59
CA ARG A 183 -13.18 -0.98 -4.24
C ARG A 183 -11.76 -1.55 -4.07
N ALA A 184 -10.94 -1.40 -5.10
CA ALA A 184 -9.54 -1.79 -5.05
C ALA A 184 -8.71 -0.76 -5.81
N ASN A 185 -7.70 -0.22 -5.15
CA ASN A 185 -6.74 0.70 -5.76
C ASN A 185 -5.32 0.28 -5.42
N ALA A 186 -4.35 0.74 -6.17
CA ALA A 186 -2.94 0.59 -5.85
C ALA A 186 -2.28 1.96 -5.67
N THR A 187 -1.36 2.05 -4.73
CA THR A 187 -0.42 3.17 -4.63
C THR A 187 0.88 2.81 -5.32
N LEU A 188 1.47 3.77 -6.01
CA LEU A 188 2.72 3.62 -6.75
C LEU A 188 3.73 4.63 -6.21
N PRO A 189 4.35 4.36 -5.04
CA PRO A 189 5.40 5.20 -4.53
C PRO A 189 6.67 5.03 -5.38
N PHE A 190 7.42 6.12 -5.49
CA PHE A 190 8.84 6.08 -5.85
C PHE A 190 9.65 5.92 -4.57
N VAL A 191 10.93 6.29 -4.54
CA VAL A 191 11.74 6.19 -3.33
C VAL A 191 11.20 7.13 -2.24
N VAL A 192 10.88 6.57 -1.06
CA VAL A 192 10.30 7.27 0.08
C VAL A 192 11.34 7.37 1.19
N GLY A 193 11.65 8.60 1.62
CA GLY A 193 12.58 8.87 2.71
C GLY A 193 14.01 8.37 2.49
N GLY A 194 14.83 8.42 3.55
CA GLY A 194 16.18 7.88 3.59
C GLY A 194 17.20 8.57 2.68
N GLU A 195 18.42 8.02 2.64
CA GLU A 195 19.51 8.57 1.85
C GLU A 195 19.27 8.43 0.34
N VAL A 196 18.76 7.28 -0.10
CA VAL A 196 18.42 7.06 -1.51
C VAL A 196 17.33 8.04 -1.96
N GLY A 197 16.35 8.33 -1.10
CA GLY A 197 15.34 9.35 -1.36
C GLY A 197 15.95 10.74 -1.55
N ARG A 198 16.92 11.11 -0.74
CA ARG A 198 17.65 12.38 -0.85
C ARG A 198 18.42 12.48 -2.17
N VAL A 199 19.15 11.43 -2.56
CA VAL A 199 19.90 11.39 -3.81
C VAL A 199 18.99 11.46 -5.04
N THR A 200 17.81 10.83 -4.98
CA THR A 200 16.86 10.80 -6.09
C THR A 200 15.86 11.97 -6.08
N SER A 201 16.00 12.93 -5.17
CA SER A 201 15.07 14.08 -5.06
C SER A 201 15.01 14.93 -6.34
N SER A 202 16.15 15.08 -7.03
CA SER A 202 16.26 15.81 -8.30
C SER A 202 15.45 15.17 -9.45
N LEU A 203 15.09 13.91 -9.34
CA LEU A 203 14.23 13.24 -10.33
C LEU A 203 12.74 13.60 -10.18
N LYS A 204 12.37 14.19 -9.05
CA LYS A 204 10.99 14.52 -8.69
C LYS A 204 10.66 15.96 -9.02
N CYS A 205 9.49 16.21 -9.63
CA CYS A 205 9.05 17.57 -9.93
C CYS A 205 8.92 18.44 -8.68
N ILE A 206 8.53 17.84 -7.54
CA ILE A 206 8.43 18.57 -6.26
C ILE A 206 9.79 18.81 -5.57
N GLY A 207 10.91 18.35 -6.16
CA GLY A 207 12.27 18.59 -5.66
C GLY A 207 12.66 17.92 -4.34
N ARG A 208 11.81 17.04 -3.79
CA ARG A 208 12.05 16.29 -2.55
C ARG A 208 11.49 14.88 -2.57
N SER A 209 11.93 14.04 -1.67
CA SER A 209 11.28 12.75 -1.43
C SER A 209 9.96 12.93 -0.69
N GLY A 210 9.01 12.04 -0.97
CA GLY A 210 7.83 11.85 -0.13
C GLY A 210 8.22 11.23 1.21
N THR A 211 7.36 11.41 2.22
CA THR A 211 7.48 10.76 3.52
C THR A 211 6.56 9.55 3.63
N ALA A 212 6.79 8.71 4.63
CA ALA A 212 5.92 7.58 4.91
C ALA A 212 4.50 8.04 5.30
N GLU A 213 4.41 9.18 5.98
CA GLU A 213 3.15 9.80 6.38
C GLU A 213 2.35 10.27 5.16
N GLU A 214 2.98 10.91 4.17
CA GLU A 214 2.30 11.33 2.93
C GLU A 214 1.72 10.13 2.16
N ILE A 215 2.43 8.99 2.16
CA ILE A 215 1.89 7.75 1.59
C ILE A 215 0.72 7.23 2.44
N GLY A 216 0.87 7.22 3.77
CA GLY A 216 -0.17 6.78 4.71
C GLY A 216 -1.47 7.58 4.59
N GLU A 217 -1.39 8.91 4.46
CA GLU A 217 -2.57 9.77 4.22
C GLU A 217 -3.31 9.39 2.94
N ALA A 218 -2.56 9.16 1.84
CA ALA A 218 -3.18 8.72 0.58
C ALA A 218 -3.83 7.34 0.71
N VAL A 219 -3.20 6.39 1.42
CA VAL A 219 -3.76 5.05 1.66
C VAL A 219 -5.06 5.15 2.47
N VAL A 220 -5.07 5.92 3.56
CA VAL A 220 -6.26 6.09 4.41
C VAL A 220 -7.39 6.76 3.64
N PHE A 221 -7.12 7.80 2.85
CA PHE A 221 -8.10 8.41 1.96
C PHE A 221 -8.70 7.39 0.99
N LEU A 222 -7.88 6.57 0.32
CA LEU A 222 -8.35 5.57 -0.64
C LEU A 222 -9.18 4.45 0.02
N LEU A 223 -8.90 4.13 1.27
CA LEU A 223 -9.68 3.16 2.05
C LEU A 223 -11.00 3.75 2.55
N SER A 224 -11.10 5.05 2.70
CA SER A 224 -12.28 5.75 3.24
C SER A 224 -13.42 5.89 2.21
N ASP A 225 -14.61 6.25 2.70
CA ASP A 225 -15.79 6.46 1.85
C ASP A 225 -15.68 7.75 1.01
N ARG A 226 -14.73 8.64 1.32
CA ARG A 226 -14.43 9.82 0.48
C ARG A 226 -13.90 9.44 -0.89
N ALA A 227 -13.28 8.27 -1.02
CA ALA A 227 -12.80 7.73 -2.28
C ALA A 227 -13.84 6.82 -2.97
N SER A 228 -15.14 6.99 -2.70
CA SER A 228 -16.23 6.09 -3.14
C SER A 228 -16.32 5.91 -4.66
N ILE A 229 -15.87 6.88 -5.45
CA ILE A 229 -15.85 6.80 -6.92
C ILE A 229 -14.51 6.31 -7.48
N ILE A 230 -13.48 6.15 -6.63
CA ILE A 230 -12.11 5.77 -7.05
C ILE A 230 -11.94 4.27 -6.86
N THR A 231 -11.83 3.55 -7.97
CA THR A 231 -11.57 2.11 -7.98
C THR A 231 -10.89 1.66 -9.27
N GLY A 232 -9.99 0.68 -9.19
CA GLY A 232 -9.21 0.17 -10.32
C GLY A 232 -7.98 1.02 -10.67
N GLU A 233 -7.70 2.05 -9.89
CA GLU A 233 -6.65 3.02 -10.17
C GLU A 233 -5.29 2.59 -9.59
N VAL A 234 -4.22 2.99 -10.30
CA VAL A 234 -2.84 2.91 -9.84
C VAL A 234 -2.34 4.35 -9.66
N ILE A 235 -2.36 4.80 -8.42
CA ILE A 235 -2.15 6.21 -8.09
C ILE A 235 -0.66 6.47 -7.83
N HIS A 236 -0.09 7.34 -8.62
CA HIS A 236 1.32 7.74 -8.51
C HIS A 236 1.52 8.61 -7.26
N LEU A 237 2.37 8.12 -6.35
CA LEU A 237 2.82 8.85 -5.16
C LEU A 237 4.34 9.05 -5.26
N ASP A 238 4.77 9.61 -6.36
CA ASP A 238 6.15 9.64 -6.83
C ASP A 238 6.79 11.04 -6.85
N GLY A 239 6.02 12.06 -6.48
CA GLY A 239 6.46 13.46 -6.54
C GLY A 239 6.61 13.99 -7.97
N GLY A 240 5.93 13.35 -8.94
CA GLY A 240 5.90 13.78 -10.34
C GLY A 240 7.05 13.21 -11.18
N VAL A 241 7.70 12.11 -10.75
CA VAL A 241 8.78 11.48 -11.56
C VAL A 241 8.27 11.11 -12.95
N PHE A 242 7.09 10.52 -13.05
CA PHE A 242 6.50 10.12 -14.35
C PHE A 242 5.73 11.25 -15.06
N ALA A 243 5.53 12.39 -14.40
CA ALA A 243 4.97 13.58 -15.05
C ALA A 243 6.01 14.41 -15.80
N ARG A 244 7.32 14.17 -15.50
CA ARG A 244 8.40 14.93 -16.13
C ARG A 244 8.67 14.42 -17.54
N ALA A 245 8.85 15.34 -18.46
CA ALA A 245 9.27 15.02 -19.83
C ALA A 245 10.68 14.42 -19.84
N PRO A 246 10.98 13.44 -20.73
CA PRO A 246 12.29 12.77 -20.78
C PRO A 246 13.41 13.66 -21.37
N TRP A 247 13.11 14.83 -21.86
CA TRP A 247 14.08 15.82 -22.38
C TRP A 247 14.45 16.85 -21.31
N PRO A 248 15.61 17.49 -21.43
CA PRO A 248 16.04 18.52 -20.50
C PRO A 248 14.96 19.62 -20.38
N THR A 249 14.51 19.83 -19.17
CA THR A 249 13.64 20.96 -18.84
C THR A 249 14.52 22.09 -18.34
N ASP A 250 14.21 23.35 -18.74
CA ASP A 250 14.80 24.50 -18.10
C ASP A 250 14.30 24.55 -16.64
N ASP A 251 15.15 24.28 -15.68
CA ASP A 251 14.81 24.33 -14.26
C ASP A 251 14.68 25.77 -13.72
N LYS A 252 14.43 26.72 -14.63
CA LYS A 252 14.18 28.12 -14.25
C LYS A 252 12.84 28.22 -13.52
N PRO A 253 12.78 29.02 -12.45
CA PRO A 253 11.50 29.34 -11.82
C PRO A 253 10.54 29.95 -12.86
N PHE A 254 9.26 29.61 -12.74
CA PHE A 254 8.22 30.24 -13.57
C PHE A 254 8.22 31.73 -13.28
N GLU A 255 8.52 32.53 -14.31
CA GLU A 255 8.31 33.97 -14.30
C GLU A 255 6.95 34.24 -14.95
N PRO A 256 5.98 34.82 -14.20
CA PRO A 256 4.69 35.16 -14.78
C PRO A 256 4.89 36.15 -15.93
N PRO A 257 4.14 36.01 -17.03
CA PRO A 257 4.20 36.98 -18.11
C PRO A 257 3.82 38.38 -17.58
N PRO A 258 4.36 39.45 -18.17
CA PRO A 258 3.98 40.80 -17.80
C PRO A 258 2.45 40.98 -17.96
N PRO A 259 1.82 41.80 -17.09
CA PRO A 259 0.38 42.07 -17.22
C PRO A 259 0.06 42.56 -18.60
N LEU A 260 -1.03 42.04 -19.19
CA LEU A 260 -1.52 42.50 -20.46
C LEU A 260 -1.74 44.04 -20.36
N ALA A 261 -1.11 44.80 -21.27
CA ALA A 261 -1.41 46.21 -21.40
C ALA A 261 -2.88 46.33 -21.79
N VAL A 262 -3.70 46.95 -20.94
CA VAL A 262 -5.11 47.25 -21.18
C VAL A 262 -5.19 48.52 -22.00
#